data_25a6efa55fa8f371fad98cd201842577
#
_entry.id   25a6efa55fa8f371fad98cd201842577
#
_cell.length_a   1.000
_cell.length_b   1.000
_cell.length_c   1.000
_cell.angle_alpha   90.00
_cell.angle_beta   90.00
_cell.angle_gamma   90.00
#
_symmetry.space_group_name_H-M   'P 1'
#
loop_
_entity.id
_entity.type
_entity.pdbx_description
1 polymer ?
#
loop_
_entity_poly.entity_id
_entity_poly.type
_entity_poly.pdbx_seq_one_letter_code
_entity_poly.pdbx_strand_id
1 'polypeptide(L)'
;MTELVLFFLFGALVLVGALSVVFAKNPVKSAMGLILTLLSLAVLYVVHLAHFVAVVQVMVYAGAVMTLFLFVIMLIGVDRSEDLTEHLPGQRLLVFLLGLVTLGVVIAVVAGNNWSWVTGIPKPGEAPNGTAEAIGAGLFGGWVLPFEATALLLIVAAVGAIALAYFPARKRERP
;
A
#
# COMPACT_ATOMS: atom_id res chain seq x y z
N MET A 1 27.62 1.53 5.39
CA MET A 1 27.40 2.98 5.52
C MET A 1 26.38 3.47 4.50
N THR A 2 26.58 3.21 3.20
CA THR A 2 25.67 3.66 2.11
C THR A 2 24.23 3.16 2.27
N GLU A 3 24.06 1.89 2.60
CA GLU A 3 22.72 1.28 2.81
C GLU A 3 21.96 1.95 3.96
N LEU A 4 22.64 2.24 5.05
CA LEU A 4 22.03 2.91 6.21
C LEU A 4 21.61 4.35 5.89
N VAL A 5 22.41 5.07 5.12
CA VAL A 5 22.08 6.42 4.63
C VAL A 5 20.85 6.37 3.72
N LEU A 6 20.84 5.44 2.76
CA LEU A 6 19.68 5.24 1.86
C LEU A 6 18.43 4.85 2.64
N PHE A 7 18.56 3.97 3.63
CA PHE A 7 17.44 3.57 4.47
C PHE A 7 16.81 4.75 5.21
N PHE A 8 17.62 5.58 5.87
CA PHE A 8 17.10 6.75 6.58
C PHE A 8 16.54 7.80 5.64
N LEU A 9 17.19 8.04 4.50
CA LEU A 9 16.72 9.01 3.51
C LEU A 9 15.35 8.60 2.92
N PHE A 10 15.25 7.39 2.38
CA PHE A 10 14.01 6.92 1.77
C PHE A 10 12.96 6.55 2.81
N GLY A 11 13.34 6.09 4.00
CA GLY A 11 12.43 5.92 5.13
C GLY A 11 11.79 7.23 5.57
N ALA A 12 12.56 8.31 5.63
CA ALA A 12 11.99 9.64 5.89
C ALA A 12 11.03 10.10 4.79
N LEU A 13 11.36 9.85 3.51
CA LEU A 13 10.46 10.17 2.39
C LEU A 13 9.16 9.35 2.45
N VAL A 14 9.22 8.08 2.84
CA VAL A 14 8.02 7.25 3.09
C VAL A 14 7.14 7.89 4.15
N LEU A 15 7.71 8.31 5.27
CA LEU A 15 6.95 8.95 6.36
C LEU A 15 6.36 10.30 5.94
N VAL A 16 7.12 11.13 5.25
CA VAL A 16 6.64 12.43 4.74
C VAL A 16 5.50 12.23 3.73
N GLY A 17 5.64 11.28 2.81
CA GLY A 17 4.60 10.93 1.86
C GLY A 17 3.34 10.41 2.55
N ALA A 18 3.48 9.49 3.51
CA ALA A 18 2.36 8.94 4.28
C ALA A 18 1.64 10.02 5.11
N LEU A 19 2.38 10.91 5.77
CA LEU A 19 1.79 12.04 6.49
C LEU A 19 1.08 13.01 5.55
N SER A 20 1.63 13.23 4.35
CA SER A 20 0.96 14.03 3.32
C SER A 20 -0.39 13.43 2.92
N VAL A 21 -0.52 12.09 2.84
CA VAL A 21 -1.81 11.42 2.57
C VAL A 21 -2.85 11.75 3.64
N VAL A 22 -2.45 11.73 4.91
CA VAL A 22 -3.35 11.94 6.04
C VAL A 22 -3.77 13.41 6.20
N PHE A 23 -2.82 14.33 6.03
CA PHE A 23 -3.04 15.75 6.32
C PHE A 23 -3.44 16.60 5.10
N ALA A 24 -3.31 16.07 3.89
CA ALA A 24 -3.69 16.82 2.69
C ALA A 24 -5.22 16.96 2.59
N LYS A 25 -5.68 18.20 2.55
CA LYS A 25 -7.11 18.52 2.33
C LYS A 25 -7.58 18.28 0.90
N ASN A 26 -6.64 18.27 -0.05
CA ASN A 26 -6.93 18.05 -1.46
C ASN A 26 -6.57 16.61 -1.83
N PRO A 27 -7.54 15.79 -2.33
CA PRO A 27 -7.30 14.39 -2.68
C PRO A 27 -6.22 14.18 -3.73
N VAL A 28 -6.03 15.12 -4.66
CA VAL A 28 -4.93 15.03 -5.64
C VAL A 28 -3.57 15.16 -4.94
N LYS A 29 -3.45 16.08 -3.96
CA LYS A 29 -2.21 16.22 -3.17
C LYS A 29 -1.97 14.98 -2.30
N SER A 30 -3.04 14.42 -1.72
CA SER A 30 -2.99 13.16 -0.96
C SER A 30 -2.49 12.02 -1.85
N ALA A 31 -3.04 11.87 -3.05
CA ALA A 31 -2.61 10.87 -4.02
C ALA A 31 -1.13 11.05 -4.44
N MET A 32 -0.67 12.28 -4.62
CA MET A 32 0.75 12.56 -4.91
C MET A 32 1.66 12.17 -3.74
N GLY A 33 1.23 12.40 -2.49
CA GLY A 33 1.92 11.92 -1.28
C GLY A 33 2.03 10.39 -1.26
N LEU A 34 0.96 9.69 -1.66
CA LEU A 34 0.97 8.23 -1.74
C LEU A 34 1.93 7.72 -2.82
N ILE A 35 1.97 8.36 -4.00
CA ILE A 35 2.94 8.01 -5.05
C ILE A 35 4.37 8.17 -4.54
N LEU A 36 4.68 9.26 -3.84
CA LEU A 36 5.99 9.48 -3.24
C LEU A 36 6.35 8.36 -2.26
N THR A 37 5.40 7.95 -1.41
CA THR A 37 5.56 6.82 -0.49
C THR A 37 5.87 5.52 -1.24
N LEU A 38 5.08 5.19 -2.27
CA LEU A 38 5.23 3.95 -3.03
C LEU A 38 6.57 3.89 -3.79
N LEU A 39 7.00 4.99 -4.40
CA LEU A 39 8.30 5.08 -5.08
C LEU A 39 9.46 4.96 -4.09
N SER A 40 9.35 5.60 -2.92
CA SER A 40 10.37 5.50 -1.88
C SER A 40 10.49 4.07 -1.33
N LEU A 41 9.35 3.37 -1.15
CA LEU A 41 9.33 1.95 -0.79
C LEU A 41 10.02 1.08 -1.85
N ALA A 42 9.80 1.36 -3.15
CA ALA A 42 10.46 0.62 -4.22
C ALA A 42 11.99 0.72 -4.14
N VAL A 43 12.52 1.90 -3.79
CA VAL A 43 13.97 2.06 -3.57
C VAL A 43 14.44 1.26 -2.37
N LEU A 44 13.66 1.23 -1.27
CA LEU A 44 14.00 0.41 -0.10
C LEU A 44 14.01 -1.09 -0.45
N TYR A 45 13.11 -1.56 -1.31
CA TYR A 45 13.16 -2.94 -1.81
C TYR A 45 14.44 -3.24 -2.60
N VAL A 46 14.90 -2.28 -3.43
CA VAL A 46 16.19 -2.44 -4.15
C VAL A 46 17.34 -2.53 -3.16
N VAL A 47 17.37 -1.67 -2.14
CA VAL A 47 18.41 -1.69 -1.08
C VAL A 47 18.46 -3.06 -0.38
N HIS A 48 17.30 -3.71 -0.22
CA HIS A 48 17.20 -5.04 0.39
C HIS A 48 17.32 -6.20 -0.63
N LEU A 49 17.85 -5.95 -1.82
CA LEU A 49 18.05 -6.93 -2.89
C LEU A 49 16.77 -7.60 -3.39
N ALA A 50 15.59 -7.02 -3.11
CA ALA A 50 14.29 -7.50 -3.56
C ALA A 50 13.88 -6.85 -4.89
N HIS A 51 14.69 -7.02 -5.93
CA HIS A 51 14.56 -6.31 -7.21
C HIS A 51 13.23 -6.58 -7.91
N PHE A 52 12.74 -7.83 -7.89
CA PHE A 52 11.46 -8.17 -8.51
C PHE A 52 10.30 -7.45 -7.82
N VAL A 53 10.29 -7.44 -6.49
CA VAL A 53 9.27 -6.74 -5.70
C VAL A 53 9.31 -5.24 -5.97
N ALA A 54 10.52 -4.66 -6.07
CA ALA A 54 10.69 -3.25 -6.41
C ALA A 54 10.08 -2.89 -7.77
N VAL A 55 10.32 -3.73 -8.79
CA VAL A 55 9.74 -3.53 -10.13
C VAL A 55 8.22 -3.63 -10.09
N VAL A 56 7.66 -4.63 -9.41
CA VAL A 56 6.21 -4.79 -9.22
C VAL A 56 5.62 -3.58 -8.48
N GLN A 57 6.30 -3.08 -7.44
CA GLN A 57 5.89 -1.89 -6.69
C GLN A 57 5.74 -0.67 -7.62
N VAL A 58 6.71 -0.44 -8.50
CA VAL A 58 6.65 0.69 -9.43
C VAL A 58 5.61 0.47 -10.53
N MET A 59 5.61 -0.69 -11.18
CA MET A 59 4.75 -0.93 -12.34
C MET A 59 3.28 -1.07 -11.95
N VAL A 60 2.99 -1.86 -10.93
CA VAL A 60 1.61 -2.16 -10.55
C VAL A 60 1.06 -1.10 -9.61
N TYR A 61 1.74 -0.84 -8.48
CA TYR A 61 1.18 0.08 -7.48
C TYR A 61 1.30 1.54 -7.88
N ALA A 62 2.49 2.03 -8.21
CA ALA A 62 2.66 3.42 -8.59
C ALA A 62 2.15 3.70 -10.03
N GLY A 63 2.37 2.78 -10.96
CA GLY A 63 1.98 2.93 -12.35
C GLY A 63 0.50 2.65 -12.60
N ALA A 64 0.03 1.42 -12.43
CA ALA A 64 -1.33 1.05 -12.81
C ALA A 64 -2.37 1.53 -11.79
N VAL A 65 -2.22 1.14 -10.51
CA VAL A 65 -3.25 1.37 -9.49
C VAL A 65 -3.38 2.85 -9.16
N MET A 66 -2.26 3.54 -8.89
CA MET A 66 -2.30 4.96 -8.52
C MET A 66 -2.68 5.87 -9.69
N THR A 67 -2.23 5.56 -10.90
CA THR A 67 -2.65 6.32 -12.08
C THR A 67 -4.14 6.18 -12.34
N LEU A 68 -4.69 4.96 -12.21
CA LEU A 68 -6.14 4.74 -12.31
C LEU A 68 -6.89 5.50 -11.20
N PHE A 69 -6.40 5.45 -9.98
CA PHE A 69 -7.00 6.16 -8.84
C PHE A 69 -7.02 7.68 -9.06
N LEU A 70 -5.90 8.26 -9.50
CA LEU A 70 -5.84 9.68 -9.86
C LEU A 70 -6.83 10.04 -10.96
N PHE A 71 -6.90 9.21 -12.00
CA PHE A 71 -7.84 9.42 -13.10
C PHE A 71 -9.29 9.42 -12.61
N VAL A 72 -9.65 8.47 -11.76
CA VAL A 72 -11.01 8.38 -11.17
C VAL A 72 -11.32 9.61 -10.32
N ILE A 73 -10.40 10.04 -9.44
CA ILE A 73 -10.59 11.25 -8.61
C ILE A 73 -10.78 12.48 -9.49
N MET A 74 -10.01 12.61 -10.56
CA MET A 74 -10.13 13.74 -11.48
C MET A 74 -11.47 13.74 -12.24
N LEU A 75 -11.99 12.55 -12.60
CA LEU A 75 -13.28 12.43 -13.31
C LEU A 75 -14.49 12.71 -12.39
N ILE A 76 -14.45 12.22 -11.15
CA ILE A 76 -15.55 12.44 -10.19
C ILE A 76 -15.61 13.91 -9.77
N GLY A 77 -14.50 14.63 -9.82
CA GLY A 77 -14.39 15.99 -9.31
C GLY A 77 -14.40 16.04 -7.79
N VAL A 78 -13.49 16.78 -7.21
CA VAL A 78 -13.29 16.85 -5.74
C VAL A 78 -13.77 18.19 -5.22
N ASP A 79 -14.96 18.61 -5.57
CA ASP A 79 -15.48 19.93 -5.23
C ASP A 79 -16.43 19.95 -4.02
N ARG A 80 -16.46 18.88 -3.21
CA ARG A 80 -17.21 18.88 -1.95
C ARG A 80 -16.28 19.19 -0.80
N SER A 81 -16.39 20.41 -0.29
CA SER A 81 -16.01 20.70 1.09
C SER A 81 -16.89 19.82 2.01
N GLU A 82 -16.40 18.65 2.38
CA GLU A 82 -17.04 17.85 3.41
C GLU A 82 -17.01 18.67 4.70
N ASP A 83 -18.19 18.83 5.29
CA ASP A 83 -18.35 19.47 6.59
C ASP A 83 -17.76 18.51 7.64
N LEU A 84 -16.52 18.77 8.04
CA LEU A 84 -15.76 17.96 9.00
C LEU A 84 -16.21 18.24 10.44
N THR A 85 -17.42 18.78 10.65
CA THR A 85 -18.00 18.98 11.97
C THR A 85 -18.31 17.62 12.61
N GLU A 86 -17.57 17.32 13.67
CA GLU A 86 -17.78 16.10 14.45
C GLU A 86 -19.16 16.13 15.11
N HIS A 87 -20.02 15.18 14.76
CA HIS A 87 -21.39 15.09 15.30
C HIS A 87 -21.48 14.29 16.61
N LEU A 88 -20.41 13.59 16.99
CA LEU A 88 -20.41 12.75 18.20
C LEU A 88 -19.52 13.35 19.29
N PRO A 89 -20.10 13.79 20.42
CA PRO A 89 -19.32 14.27 21.55
C PRO A 89 -18.49 13.10 22.14
N GLY A 90 -17.20 13.34 22.35
CA GLY A 90 -16.28 12.35 22.91
C GLY A 90 -15.52 11.48 21.90
N GLN A 91 -15.83 11.55 20.60
CA GLN A 91 -15.14 10.78 19.56
C GLN A 91 -13.63 11.06 19.55
N ARG A 92 -13.20 12.30 19.73
CA ARG A 92 -11.78 12.66 19.78
C ARG A 92 -11.04 11.96 20.92
N LEU A 93 -11.66 11.90 22.10
CA LEU A 93 -11.08 11.24 23.27
C LEU A 93 -10.97 9.74 23.03
N LEU A 94 -12.01 9.11 22.47
CA LEU A 94 -12.02 7.68 22.14
C LEU A 94 -10.93 7.33 21.15
N VAL A 95 -10.80 8.10 20.04
CA VAL A 95 -9.77 7.90 19.02
C VAL A 95 -8.37 8.07 19.59
N PHE A 96 -8.16 9.10 20.43
CA PHE A 96 -6.90 9.33 21.10
C PHE A 96 -6.52 8.16 22.03
N LEU A 97 -7.45 7.69 22.86
CA LEU A 97 -7.22 6.55 23.75
C LEU A 97 -6.94 5.26 22.97
N LEU A 98 -7.72 5.00 21.90
CA LEU A 98 -7.49 3.83 21.04
C LEU A 98 -6.13 3.90 20.35
N GLY A 99 -5.72 5.08 19.86
CA GLY A 99 -4.40 5.31 19.28
C GLY A 99 -3.28 5.06 20.30
N LEU A 100 -3.45 5.52 21.54
CA LEU A 100 -2.47 5.34 22.62
C LEU A 100 -2.36 3.86 23.03
N VAL A 101 -3.47 3.14 23.10
CA VAL A 101 -3.48 1.69 23.35
C VAL A 101 -2.78 0.94 22.22
N THR A 102 -3.10 1.26 20.96
CA THR A 102 -2.46 0.64 19.80
C THR A 102 -0.96 0.89 19.80
N LEU A 103 -0.53 2.12 20.03
CA LEU A 103 0.88 2.48 20.14
C LEU A 103 1.57 1.73 21.30
N GLY A 104 0.91 1.63 22.45
CA GLY A 104 1.42 0.88 23.61
C GLY A 104 1.60 -0.61 23.30
N VAL A 105 0.65 -1.22 22.60
CA VAL A 105 0.76 -2.62 22.18
C VAL A 105 1.94 -2.81 21.21
N VAL A 106 2.08 -1.91 20.21
CA VAL A 106 3.20 -1.97 19.27
C VAL A 106 4.54 -1.85 19.98
N ILE A 107 4.67 -0.88 20.90
CA ILE A 107 5.90 -0.70 21.70
C ILE A 107 6.16 -1.93 22.56
N ALA A 108 5.15 -2.49 23.22
CA ALA A 108 5.30 -3.66 24.07
C ALA A 108 5.75 -4.90 23.27
N VAL A 109 5.19 -5.11 22.08
CA VAL A 109 5.59 -6.20 21.17
C VAL A 109 7.02 -5.99 20.68
N VAL A 110 7.39 -4.76 20.29
CA VAL A 110 8.74 -4.45 19.82
C VAL A 110 9.77 -4.58 20.94
N ALA A 111 9.45 -4.11 22.14
CA ALA A 111 10.38 -4.14 23.28
C ALA A 111 10.45 -5.52 23.97
N GLY A 112 9.34 -6.29 23.95
CA GLY A 112 9.23 -7.58 24.65
C GLY A 112 9.78 -8.79 23.88
N ASN A 113 9.97 -8.66 22.57
CA ASN A 113 10.53 -9.74 21.77
C ASN A 113 12.04 -9.59 21.62
N ASN A 114 12.77 -10.67 21.90
CA ASN A 114 14.16 -10.81 21.44
C ASN A 114 14.13 -10.97 19.91
N TRP A 115 14.08 -9.86 19.21
CA TRP A 115 14.20 -9.84 17.76
C TRP A 115 15.59 -10.35 17.40
N SER A 116 15.70 -11.63 17.07
CA SER A 116 16.80 -12.06 16.22
C SER A 116 16.58 -11.32 14.88
N TRP A 117 17.31 -10.27 14.67
CA TRP A 117 17.32 -9.59 13.37
C TRP A 117 17.64 -10.67 12.34
N VAL A 118 16.62 -11.07 11.60
CA VAL A 118 16.83 -11.87 10.40
C VAL A 118 17.63 -10.91 9.49
N THR A 119 18.94 -10.99 9.63
CA THR A 119 19.82 -10.34 8.68
C THR A 119 19.52 -11.03 7.38
N GLY A 120 18.73 -10.36 6.53
CA GLY A 120 18.33 -10.88 5.22
C GLY A 120 19.48 -10.95 4.22
N ILE A 121 20.71 -11.18 4.72
CA ILE A 121 21.86 -11.50 3.89
C ILE A 121 21.69 -12.96 3.51
N PRO A 122 21.39 -13.26 2.23
CA PRO A 122 21.29 -14.64 1.77
C PRO A 122 22.60 -15.36 2.07
N LYS A 123 22.51 -16.59 2.53
CA LYS A 123 23.69 -17.43 2.68
C LYS A 123 24.34 -17.63 1.30
N PRO A 124 25.68 -17.79 1.21
CA PRO A 124 26.33 -18.08 -0.06
C PRO A 124 25.63 -19.27 -0.74
N GLY A 125 25.03 -19.03 -1.92
CA GLY A 125 24.28 -20.03 -2.68
C GLY A 125 22.75 -19.98 -2.52
N GLU A 126 22.20 -19.18 -1.63
CA GLU A 126 20.74 -18.92 -1.57
C GLU A 126 20.38 -17.70 -2.42
N ALA A 127 19.32 -17.83 -3.23
CA ALA A 127 18.79 -16.68 -3.96
C ALA A 127 18.25 -15.63 -2.97
N PRO A 128 18.54 -14.33 -3.19
CA PRO A 128 18.01 -13.27 -2.32
C PRO A 128 16.47 -13.35 -2.26
N ASN A 129 15.90 -13.22 -1.06
CA ASN A 129 14.45 -13.13 -0.88
C ASN A 129 13.92 -11.95 -1.69
N GLY A 130 12.83 -12.16 -2.47
CA GLY A 130 12.24 -11.10 -3.30
C GLY A 130 12.78 -11.01 -4.72
N THR A 131 13.59 -11.97 -5.17
CA THR A 131 13.89 -12.21 -6.58
C THR A 131 12.73 -12.97 -7.24
N ALA A 132 12.62 -12.88 -8.58
CA ALA A 132 11.59 -13.60 -9.33
C ALA A 132 11.68 -15.11 -9.12
N GLU A 133 12.90 -15.65 -9.02
CA GLU A 133 13.16 -17.06 -8.79
C GLU A 133 12.67 -17.53 -7.41
N ALA A 134 13.03 -16.81 -6.34
CA ALA A 134 12.62 -17.16 -4.98
C ALA A 134 11.10 -17.07 -4.79
N ILE A 135 10.46 -16.03 -5.35
CA ILE A 135 9.02 -15.86 -5.31
C ILE A 135 8.33 -16.95 -6.13
N GLY A 136 8.83 -17.25 -7.34
CA GLY A 136 8.30 -18.32 -8.17
C GLY A 136 8.38 -19.69 -7.48
N ALA A 137 9.52 -20.02 -6.89
CA ALA A 137 9.69 -21.26 -6.13
C ALA A 137 8.69 -21.35 -4.95
N GLY A 138 8.48 -20.25 -4.23
CA GLY A 138 7.48 -20.19 -3.15
C GLY A 138 6.04 -20.37 -3.65
N LEU A 139 5.65 -19.60 -4.69
CA LEU A 139 4.29 -19.60 -5.24
C LEU A 139 3.90 -20.97 -5.82
N PHE A 140 4.79 -21.58 -6.60
CA PHE A 140 4.49 -22.85 -7.27
C PHE A 140 4.84 -24.08 -6.41
N GLY A 141 5.62 -23.92 -5.33
CA GLY A 141 5.91 -24.99 -4.39
C GLY A 141 4.90 -25.15 -3.29
N GLY A 142 4.73 -24.14 -2.44
CA GLY A 142 3.90 -24.22 -1.23
C GLY A 142 2.61 -23.39 -1.24
N TRP A 143 2.50 -22.39 -2.15
CA TRP A 143 1.43 -21.38 -2.16
C TRP A 143 0.55 -21.42 -3.42
N VAL A 144 0.40 -22.61 -4.02
CA VAL A 144 -0.38 -22.79 -5.26
C VAL A 144 -1.85 -22.40 -5.07
N LEU A 145 -2.51 -22.79 -3.99
CA LEU A 145 -3.90 -22.45 -3.71
C LEU A 145 -4.14 -20.93 -3.60
N PRO A 146 -3.39 -20.16 -2.79
CA PRO A 146 -3.49 -18.70 -2.79
C PRO A 146 -3.19 -18.08 -4.16
N PHE A 147 -2.25 -18.63 -4.93
CA PHE A 147 -1.95 -18.16 -6.28
C PHE A 147 -3.15 -18.35 -7.24
N GLU A 148 -3.78 -19.53 -7.25
CA GLU A 148 -4.99 -19.79 -8.04
C GLU A 148 -6.17 -18.91 -7.60
N ALA A 149 -6.36 -18.73 -6.29
CA ALA A 149 -7.42 -17.88 -5.77
C ALA A 149 -7.25 -16.42 -6.20
N THR A 150 -6.03 -15.89 -6.22
CA THR A 150 -5.76 -14.54 -6.71
C THR A 150 -5.98 -14.43 -8.22
N ALA A 151 -5.64 -15.45 -9.00
CA ALA A 151 -5.91 -15.48 -10.42
C ALA A 151 -7.43 -15.45 -10.73
N LEU A 152 -8.23 -16.23 -10.00
CA LEU A 152 -9.70 -16.19 -10.10
C LEU A 152 -10.25 -14.81 -9.70
N LEU A 153 -9.72 -14.20 -8.64
CA LEU A 153 -10.11 -12.86 -8.23
C LEU A 153 -9.86 -11.82 -9.32
N LEU A 154 -8.72 -11.90 -10.00
CA LEU A 154 -8.39 -10.99 -11.11
C LEU A 154 -9.35 -11.19 -12.31
N ILE A 155 -9.70 -12.44 -12.63
CA ILE A 155 -10.69 -12.74 -13.69
C ILE A 155 -12.05 -12.15 -13.32
N VAL A 156 -12.53 -12.38 -12.11
CA VAL A 156 -13.80 -11.82 -11.62
C VAL A 156 -13.79 -10.29 -11.64
N ALA A 157 -12.69 -9.66 -11.22
CA ALA A 157 -12.54 -8.21 -11.25
C ALA A 157 -12.60 -7.68 -12.70
N ALA A 158 -11.91 -8.32 -13.65
CA ALA A 158 -11.92 -7.92 -15.05
C ALA A 158 -13.31 -8.07 -15.68
N VAL A 159 -13.98 -9.21 -15.46
CA VAL A 159 -15.34 -9.45 -15.96
C VAL A 159 -16.32 -8.47 -15.33
N GLY A 160 -16.21 -8.22 -14.01
CA GLY A 160 -17.04 -7.25 -13.30
C GLY A 160 -16.87 -5.83 -13.84
N ALA A 161 -15.66 -5.39 -14.10
CA ALA A 161 -15.38 -4.08 -14.68
C ALA A 161 -16.00 -3.92 -16.09
N ILE A 162 -15.87 -4.96 -16.94
CA ILE A 162 -16.49 -4.98 -18.27
C ILE A 162 -18.01 -4.96 -18.17
N ALA A 163 -18.59 -5.79 -17.31
CA ALA A 163 -20.03 -5.85 -17.11
C ALA A 163 -20.61 -4.50 -16.65
N LEU A 164 -19.96 -3.84 -15.70
CA LEU A 164 -20.37 -2.51 -15.22
C LEU A 164 -20.26 -1.45 -16.30
N ALA A 165 -19.25 -1.52 -17.17
CA ALA A 165 -19.09 -0.58 -18.27
C ALA A 165 -20.13 -0.79 -19.38
N TYR A 166 -20.50 -2.05 -19.64
CA TYR A 166 -21.41 -2.41 -20.75
C TYR A 166 -22.88 -2.30 -20.37
N PHE A 167 -23.25 -2.58 -19.11
CA PHE A 167 -24.63 -2.51 -18.61
C PHE A 167 -24.79 -1.30 -17.68
N PRO A 168 -25.03 -0.09 -18.23
CA PRO A 168 -25.27 1.08 -17.40
C PRO A 168 -26.53 0.87 -16.55
N ALA A 169 -26.50 1.30 -15.31
CA ALA A 169 -27.62 1.17 -14.38
C ALA A 169 -28.89 1.74 -15.02
N ARG A 170 -29.94 0.91 -15.16
CA ARG A 170 -31.24 1.29 -15.69
C ARG A 170 -31.74 2.50 -14.89
N LYS A 171 -31.91 3.66 -15.54
CA LYS A 171 -32.57 4.82 -14.91
C LYS A 171 -33.89 4.32 -14.33
N ARG A 172 -34.02 4.32 -12.99
CA ARG A 172 -35.32 4.20 -12.35
C ARG A 172 -36.10 5.45 -12.74
N GLU A 173 -37.01 5.32 -13.72
CA GLU A 173 -38.07 6.28 -13.88
C GLU A 173 -38.86 6.28 -12.56
N ARG A 174 -38.76 7.34 -11.80
CA ARG A 174 -39.65 7.56 -10.66
C ARG A 174 -41.02 7.94 -11.26
N PRO A 175 -42.10 7.27 -10.86
CA PRO A 175 -43.44 7.66 -11.22
C PRO A 175 -43.77 9.04 -10.65
#